data_4b396f2dda29a07e338d08ae5c8ebeff
#
_entry.id   4b396f2dda29a07e338d08ae5c8ebeff
#
_cell.length_a   1.000
_cell.length_b   1.000
_cell.length_c   1.000
_cell.angle_alpha   90.00
_cell.angle_beta   90.00
_cell.angle_gamma   90.00
#
_symmetry.space_group_name_H-M   'P 1'
#
loop_
_entity.id
_entity.type
_entity.pdbx_description
1 polymer ?
#
loop_
_entity_poly.entity_id
_entity_poly.type
_entity_poly.pdbx_seq_one_letter_code
_entity_poly.pdbx_strand_id
1 'polypeptide(L)'
;MADTDFLYDGAPSEALFALGRDLFFDPILSGNRNISCGTCHDPAHGSGDGLALGFGTGGEGFGPDRHAGTGVTARVPRNAQPLWNIGAREYVAMFHDGRLEPDPDGPFPSGYWSPAREELPEGLDSLLAAQAMFPVLSPVEMAGWSGSNPVGTAVAQDRAPDAWDLIAERLQELPEYAAQFEAAFDDVTEPEHITFTHAARALAAFQTTAFRSTDSPFDTALQANDLSVLSPDAQRGAALFYGDAACAGCHSGPLLTDHGFHAIAVPQIGPGKGHGADTTYFAASGFPDRLEDEGRFRVTFDPDDLFRFRTPSLRNVTLTGPWGHSGAFDDLEQMVRHHLDAVASLETYEVQPDTLPAFETIITRRGAGSTLIFENLNPFRAGAFAARDGFVQASDQLRTRIAAASAIEPIALSDREIADLMTFLATFTDPTAHNRSDLVPATVPSGLAPQPTPQPQGVAD
;
A
#
# COMPACT_ATOMS: atom_id res chain seq x y z
N MET A 1 15.05 -15.86 7.58
CA MET A 1 14.59 -15.01 8.70
C MET A 1 14.11 -15.91 9.83
N ALA A 2 14.41 -15.56 11.08
CA ALA A 2 13.96 -16.29 12.27
C ALA A 2 12.62 -15.74 12.79
N ASP A 3 11.95 -16.48 13.68
CA ASP A 3 10.69 -16.03 14.29
C ASP A 3 10.85 -14.70 15.05
N THR A 4 11.99 -14.54 15.74
CA THR A 4 12.34 -13.32 16.48
C THR A 4 12.54 -12.07 15.60
N ASP A 5 12.67 -12.22 14.28
CA ASP A 5 12.74 -11.10 13.35
C ASP A 5 11.36 -10.45 13.11
N PHE A 6 10.29 -11.12 13.56
CA PHE A 6 8.92 -10.67 13.39
C PHE A 6 8.29 -10.20 14.71
N LEU A 7 7.24 -9.38 14.59
CA LEU A 7 6.38 -9.01 15.71
C LEU A 7 5.77 -10.28 16.33
N TYR A 8 5.51 -10.25 17.64
CA TYR A 8 4.97 -11.38 18.41
C TYR A 8 5.84 -12.66 18.27
N ASP A 9 7.14 -12.51 17.95
CA ASP A 9 8.06 -13.60 17.61
C ASP A 9 7.46 -14.56 16.55
N GLY A 10 6.72 -13.97 15.60
CA GLY A 10 6.06 -14.66 14.48
C GLY A 10 4.83 -15.50 14.85
N ALA A 11 4.43 -15.54 16.12
CA ALA A 11 3.35 -16.38 16.64
C ALA A 11 2.51 -15.66 17.70
N PRO A 12 1.61 -14.74 17.33
CA PRO A 12 0.64 -14.17 18.25
C PRO A 12 -0.27 -15.26 18.84
N SER A 13 -0.98 -14.96 19.94
CA SER A 13 -1.98 -15.89 20.46
C SER A 13 -3.04 -16.23 19.41
N GLU A 14 -3.61 -17.44 19.47
CA GLU A 14 -4.67 -17.87 18.54
C GLU A 14 -5.87 -16.90 18.56
N ALA A 15 -6.26 -16.41 19.75
CA ALA A 15 -7.34 -15.46 19.92
C ALA A 15 -7.04 -14.14 19.21
N LEU A 16 -5.83 -13.60 19.37
CA LEU A 16 -5.42 -12.35 18.73
C LEU A 16 -5.34 -12.49 17.20
N PHE A 17 -4.82 -13.61 16.71
CA PHE A 17 -4.79 -13.92 15.27
C PHE A 17 -6.20 -14.03 14.68
N ALA A 18 -7.10 -14.78 15.34
CA ALA A 18 -8.47 -14.99 14.86
C ALA A 18 -9.26 -13.66 14.82
N LEU A 19 -9.17 -12.84 15.86
CA LEU A 19 -9.76 -11.51 15.90
C LEU A 19 -9.22 -10.64 14.76
N GLY A 20 -7.91 -10.60 14.58
CA GLY A 20 -7.28 -9.80 13.52
C GLY A 20 -7.68 -10.27 12.12
N ARG A 21 -7.81 -11.59 11.89
CA ARG A 21 -8.32 -12.15 10.64
C ARG A 21 -9.75 -11.69 10.36
N ASP A 22 -10.64 -11.84 11.33
CA ASP A 22 -12.03 -11.49 11.13
C ASP A 22 -12.18 -9.99 10.85
N LEU A 23 -11.47 -9.12 11.60
CA LEU A 23 -11.44 -7.67 11.35
C LEU A 23 -10.86 -7.31 9.97
N PHE A 24 -9.85 -8.04 9.49
CA PHE A 24 -9.20 -7.74 8.21
C PHE A 24 -10.13 -7.97 7.01
N PHE A 25 -11.02 -8.95 7.11
CA PHE A 25 -11.97 -9.30 6.05
C PHE A 25 -13.39 -8.75 6.28
N ASP A 26 -13.67 -8.14 7.43
CA ASP A 26 -14.97 -7.59 7.76
C ASP A 26 -15.11 -6.14 7.28
N PRO A 27 -16.12 -5.81 6.44
CA PRO A 27 -16.40 -4.45 6.04
C PRO A 27 -16.82 -3.50 7.18
N ILE A 28 -17.08 -4.01 8.39
CA ILE A 28 -17.56 -3.24 9.56
C ILE A 28 -16.67 -2.05 9.90
N LEU A 29 -15.34 -2.16 9.64
CA LEU A 29 -14.38 -1.11 9.92
C LEU A 29 -14.50 0.09 8.99
N SER A 30 -15.10 -0.06 7.81
CA SER A 30 -15.26 1.07 6.88
C SER A 30 -16.47 1.94 7.23
N GLY A 31 -16.39 3.20 6.87
CA GLY A 31 -17.46 4.18 7.17
C GLY A 31 -18.81 3.71 6.63
N ASN A 32 -18.86 3.28 5.36
CA ASN A 32 -20.05 2.81 4.68
C ASN A 32 -20.30 1.29 4.85
N ARG A 33 -19.47 0.55 5.57
CA ARG A 33 -19.56 -0.91 5.77
C ARG A 33 -19.60 -1.68 4.45
N ASN A 34 -18.80 -1.26 3.47
CA ASN A 34 -18.82 -1.79 2.11
C ASN A 34 -17.44 -2.12 1.55
N ILE A 35 -16.39 -2.02 2.37
CA ILE A 35 -15.01 -2.38 2.01
C ILE A 35 -14.25 -2.83 3.26
N SER A 36 -13.36 -3.80 3.09
CA SER A 36 -12.45 -4.30 4.14
C SER A 36 -10.98 -4.13 3.71
N CYS A 37 -10.04 -4.42 4.60
CA CYS A 37 -8.61 -4.45 4.26
C CYS A 37 -8.33 -5.47 3.15
N GLY A 38 -8.95 -6.66 3.24
CA GLY A 38 -8.80 -7.73 2.25
C GLY A 38 -9.32 -7.38 0.86
N THR A 39 -10.12 -6.31 0.71
CA THR A 39 -10.60 -5.87 -0.62
C THR A 39 -9.45 -5.33 -1.48
N CYS A 40 -8.54 -4.54 -0.88
CA CYS A 40 -7.37 -3.96 -1.57
C CYS A 40 -6.10 -4.79 -1.33
N HIS A 41 -6.09 -5.63 -0.29
CA HIS A 41 -5.01 -6.55 0.04
C HIS A 41 -5.49 -7.99 -0.09
N ASP A 42 -5.91 -8.34 -1.32
CA ASP A 42 -6.48 -9.65 -1.64
C ASP A 42 -5.40 -10.74 -1.56
N PRO A 43 -5.58 -11.76 -0.69
CA PRO A 43 -4.62 -12.84 -0.55
C PRO A 43 -4.50 -13.74 -1.80
N ALA A 44 -5.44 -13.66 -2.73
CA ALA A 44 -5.35 -14.34 -4.02
C ALA A 44 -4.50 -13.58 -5.06
N HIS A 45 -4.21 -12.31 -4.82
CA HIS A 45 -3.54 -11.40 -5.78
C HIS A 45 -2.25 -10.80 -5.19
N GLY A 46 -1.37 -11.64 -4.66
CA GLY A 46 -0.07 -11.19 -4.12
C GLY A 46 -0.19 -10.23 -2.92
N SER A 47 -1.32 -10.21 -2.22
CA SER A 47 -1.69 -9.26 -1.15
C SER A 47 -1.85 -7.81 -1.61
N GLY A 48 -2.12 -7.59 -2.90
CA GLY A 48 -2.57 -6.36 -3.51
C GLY A 48 -3.96 -6.54 -4.14
N ASP A 49 -4.43 -5.60 -4.95
CA ASP A 49 -5.68 -5.71 -5.71
C ASP A 49 -5.45 -5.98 -7.21
N GLY A 50 -4.19 -6.06 -7.65
CA GLY A 50 -3.82 -6.24 -9.06
C GLY A 50 -4.15 -5.04 -9.95
N LEU A 51 -4.49 -3.90 -9.37
CA LEU A 51 -4.82 -2.67 -10.09
C LEU A 51 -3.72 -1.62 -9.92
N ALA A 52 -3.47 -0.82 -10.93
CA ALA A 52 -2.53 0.29 -10.82
C ALA A 52 -2.96 1.27 -9.73
N LEU A 53 -4.17 1.81 -9.83
CA LEU A 53 -4.83 2.62 -8.81
C LEU A 53 -6.24 2.07 -8.60
N GLY A 54 -6.45 1.41 -7.47
CA GLY A 54 -7.72 0.75 -7.14
C GLY A 54 -8.83 1.71 -6.70
N PHE A 55 -9.99 1.15 -6.44
CA PHE A 55 -11.14 1.85 -5.86
C PHE A 55 -11.37 1.36 -4.43
N GLY A 56 -11.48 2.30 -3.49
CA GLY A 56 -11.88 2.04 -2.12
C GLY A 56 -13.40 1.93 -1.97
N THR A 57 -13.94 2.67 -1.01
CA THR A 57 -15.38 2.68 -0.71
C THR A 57 -16.21 3.03 -1.94
N GLY A 58 -17.25 2.23 -2.20
CA GLY A 58 -18.12 2.39 -3.38
C GLY A 58 -17.61 1.69 -4.63
N GLY A 59 -16.40 1.12 -4.66
CA GLY A 59 -15.98 0.22 -5.72
C GLY A 59 -16.72 -1.12 -5.66
N GLU A 60 -16.92 -1.76 -6.81
CA GLU A 60 -17.59 -3.04 -6.99
C GLU A 60 -16.63 -4.08 -7.59
N GLY A 61 -16.79 -5.35 -7.23
CA GLY A 61 -15.88 -6.44 -7.63
C GLY A 61 -14.65 -6.55 -6.74
N PHE A 62 -13.77 -7.51 -7.06
CA PHE A 62 -12.54 -7.82 -6.31
C PHE A 62 -11.37 -8.06 -7.27
N GLY A 63 -10.14 -7.89 -6.77
CA GLY A 63 -8.94 -8.07 -7.55
C GLY A 63 -8.94 -7.22 -8.83
N PRO A 64 -8.34 -7.72 -9.93
CA PRO A 64 -8.26 -6.98 -11.19
C PRO A 64 -9.62 -6.63 -11.82
N ASP A 65 -10.70 -7.32 -11.45
CA ASP A 65 -12.06 -7.04 -11.95
C ASP A 65 -12.76 -5.91 -11.18
N ARG A 66 -12.10 -5.34 -10.14
CA ARG A 66 -12.70 -4.27 -9.35
C ARG A 66 -12.79 -2.97 -10.16
N HIS A 67 -13.97 -2.39 -10.16
CA HIS A 67 -14.31 -1.19 -10.94
C HIS A 67 -15.06 -0.16 -10.09
N ALA A 68 -15.21 1.06 -10.62
CA ALA A 68 -15.98 2.09 -9.94
C ALA A 68 -17.47 1.71 -9.92
N GLY A 69 -18.07 1.71 -8.73
CA GLY A 69 -19.51 1.70 -8.60
C GLY A 69 -20.12 3.07 -8.89
N THR A 70 -21.47 3.12 -8.93
CA THR A 70 -22.20 4.36 -9.22
C THR A 70 -21.84 5.48 -8.24
N GLY A 71 -21.40 6.62 -8.77
CA GLY A 71 -21.08 7.82 -7.99
C GLY A 71 -19.66 7.84 -7.41
N VAL A 72 -18.84 6.82 -7.67
CA VAL A 72 -17.41 6.88 -7.34
C VAL A 72 -16.71 7.83 -8.30
N THR A 73 -15.98 8.81 -7.77
CA THR A 73 -15.35 9.89 -8.54
C THR A 73 -13.85 9.99 -8.36
N ALA A 74 -13.26 9.16 -7.49
CA ALA A 74 -11.83 9.15 -7.21
C ALA A 74 -11.31 7.72 -7.04
N ARG A 75 -10.06 7.49 -7.47
CA ARG A 75 -9.26 6.30 -7.15
C ARG A 75 -8.45 6.55 -5.89
N VAL A 76 -8.00 5.46 -5.27
CA VAL A 76 -6.92 5.54 -4.29
C VAL A 76 -5.67 6.08 -5.01
N PRO A 77 -5.00 7.11 -4.46
CA PRO A 77 -3.99 7.87 -5.22
C PRO A 77 -2.66 7.13 -5.42
N ARG A 78 -2.46 5.98 -4.80
CA ARG A 78 -1.28 5.15 -4.93
C ARG A 78 -1.66 3.68 -5.01
N ASN A 79 -0.78 2.88 -5.62
CA ASN A 79 -0.92 1.43 -5.68
C ASN A 79 -1.00 0.81 -4.28
N ALA A 80 -1.81 -0.25 -4.12
CA ALA A 80 -1.91 -1.00 -2.87
C ALA A 80 -0.57 -1.72 -2.60
N GLN A 81 0.07 -1.39 -1.48
CA GLN A 81 1.34 -2.01 -1.11
C GLN A 81 1.15 -3.48 -0.74
N PRO A 82 2.01 -4.39 -1.24
CA PRO A 82 1.97 -5.78 -0.79
C PRO A 82 2.30 -5.90 0.70
N LEU A 83 1.70 -6.88 1.36
CA LEU A 83 1.84 -7.11 2.80
C LEU A 83 2.89 -8.17 3.17
N TRP A 84 3.60 -8.73 2.19
CA TRP A 84 4.58 -9.78 2.44
C TRP A 84 5.67 -9.33 3.41
N ASN A 85 5.78 -10.06 4.52
CA ASN A 85 6.73 -9.79 5.61
C ASN A 85 6.59 -8.40 6.26
N ILE A 86 5.46 -7.70 6.10
CA ILE A 86 5.25 -6.36 6.65
C ILE A 86 5.35 -6.33 8.19
N GLY A 87 5.17 -7.47 8.86
CA GLY A 87 5.35 -7.62 10.30
C GLY A 87 6.79 -7.83 10.74
N ALA A 88 7.78 -7.70 9.86
CA ALA A 88 9.19 -7.78 10.27
C ALA A 88 9.58 -6.53 11.09
N ARG A 89 10.37 -6.75 12.17
CA ARG A 89 10.80 -5.69 13.10
C ARG A 89 11.75 -4.68 12.47
N GLU A 90 12.38 -5.02 11.33
CA GLU A 90 13.29 -4.11 10.63
C GLU A 90 12.57 -2.98 9.86
N TYR A 91 11.24 -3.02 9.72
CA TYR A 91 10.52 -1.89 9.13
C TYR A 91 10.61 -0.66 10.02
N VAL A 92 11.19 0.41 9.48
CA VAL A 92 11.38 1.70 10.17
C VAL A 92 10.51 2.81 9.58
N ALA A 93 9.76 2.54 8.51
CA ALA A 93 8.84 3.47 7.89
C ALA A 93 7.70 2.72 7.20
N MET A 94 6.50 3.27 7.25
CA MET A 94 5.32 2.75 6.56
C MET A 94 4.84 3.72 5.50
N PHE A 95 4.06 3.20 4.55
CA PHE A 95 3.61 3.86 3.34
C PHE A 95 4.74 4.12 2.32
N HIS A 96 4.37 4.50 1.09
CA HIS A 96 5.33 4.80 0.03
C HIS A 96 6.21 6.03 0.33
N ASP A 97 5.70 6.96 1.13
CA ASP A 97 6.34 8.24 1.47
C ASP A 97 6.94 8.29 2.89
N GLY A 98 6.79 7.20 3.67
CA GLY A 98 7.29 7.15 5.03
C GLY A 98 6.61 8.14 5.98
N ARG A 99 5.31 8.46 5.75
CA ARG A 99 4.58 9.38 6.62
C ARG A 99 4.23 8.83 8.00
N LEU A 100 4.66 7.61 8.28
CA LEU A 100 4.59 7.00 9.60
C LEU A 100 5.93 6.34 9.92
N GLU A 101 6.59 6.82 10.96
CA GLU A 101 7.91 6.40 11.43
C GLU A 101 7.96 6.35 12.96
N PRO A 102 8.76 5.47 13.58
CA PRO A 102 9.04 5.53 15.01
C PRO A 102 9.70 6.86 15.37
N ASP A 103 9.21 7.50 16.42
CA ASP A 103 9.78 8.75 16.96
C ASP A 103 9.68 8.75 18.50
N PRO A 104 10.39 7.79 19.18
CA PRO A 104 10.24 7.58 20.62
C PRO A 104 10.72 8.77 21.46
N ASP A 105 11.61 9.60 20.92
CA ASP A 105 12.13 10.80 21.58
C ASP A 105 11.41 12.08 21.09
N GLY A 106 10.43 11.92 20.20
CA GLY A 106 9.66 13.01 19.61
C GLY A 106 8.59 13.60 20.52
N PRO A 107 7.87 14.60 20.01
CA PRO A 107 6.90 15.35 20.82
C PRO A 107 5.57 14.61 21.00
N PHE A 108 5.30 13.51 20.28
CA PHE A 108 4.00 12.85 20.26
C PHE A 108 3.93 11.70 21.25
N PRO A 109 2.87 11.63 22.11
CA PRO A 109 2.73 10.58 23.14
C PRO A 109 2.72 9.16 22.57
N SER A 110 2.25 8.98 21.34
CA SER A 110 2.22 7.66 20.69
C SER A 110 3.61 7.06 20.41
N GLY A 111 4.68 7.87 20.43
CA GLY A 111 6.03 7.45 20.04
C GLY A 111 6.23 7.31 18.53
N TYR A 112 5.31 7.86 17.72
CA TYR A 112 5.36 7.82 16.27
C TYR A 112 5.20 9.21 15.65
N TRP A 113 6.02 9.51 14.65
CA TRP A 113 5.72 10.58 13.70
C TRP A 113 4.65 10.08 12.73
N SER A 114 3.53 10.81 12.62
CA SER A 114 2.40 10.43 11.77
C SER A 114 1.59 11.63 11.31
N PRO A 115 0.71 11.49 10.30
CA PRO A 115 -0.23 12.54 9.91
C PRO A 115 -1.21 12.95 11.03
N ALA A 116 -1.52 12.07 11.97
CA ALA A 116 -2.41 12.34 13.10
C ALA A 116 -1.71 13.06 14.27
N ARG A 117 -0.37 13.11 14.25
CA ARG A 117 0.43 13.82 15.28
C ARG A 117 0.00 13.47 16.71
N GLU A 118 -0.41 14.48 17.51
CA GLU A 118 -0.87 14.34 18.89
C GLU A 118 -2.19 13.56 19.03
N GLU A 119 -2.95 13.39 17.96
CA GLU A 119 -4.21 12.65 17.97
C GLU A 119 -4.01 11.13 17.85
N LEU A 120 -2.82 10.66 17.41
CA LEU A 120 -2.54 9.23 17.38
C LEU A 120 -2.45 8.69 18.82
N PRO A 121 -3.30 7.70 19.20
CA PRO A 121 -3.36 7.25 20.59
C PRO A 121 -2.10 6.50 21.02
N GLU A 122 -1.84 6.50 22.31
CA GLU A 122 -0.87 5.62 22.96
C GLU A 122 -1.33 4.16 22.94
N GLY A 123 -0.44 3.23 23.27
CA GLY A 123 -0.76 1.80 23.41
C GLY A 123 -0.67 1.00 22.10
N LEU A 124 -0.24 1.63 21.02
CA LEU A 124 0.13 0.92 19.79
C LEU A 124 1.46 0.20 19.98
N ASP A 125 1.44 -1.13 19.91
CA ASP A 125 2.57 -1.99 20.25
C ASP A 125 3.59 -2.18 19.11
N SER A 126 3.27 -1.66 17.93
CA SER A 126 4.12 -1.79 16.74
C SER A 126 3.83 -0.72 15.69
N LEU A 127 4.81 -0.48 14.82
CA LEU A 127 4.67 0.40 13.66
C LEU A 127 3.54 -0.09 12.72
N LEU A 128 3.35 -1.42 12.61
CA LEU A 128 2.28 -2.00 11.81
C LEU A 128 0.89 -1.76 12.42
N ALA A 129 0.76 -1.82 13.75
CA ALA A 129 -0.46 -1.43 14.44
C ALA A 129 -0.77 0.06 14.24
N ALA A 130 0.26 0.92 14.35
CA ALA A 130 0.10 2.34 14.06
C ALA A 130 -0.33 2.59 12.61
N GLN A 131 0.18 1.82 11.64
CA GLN A 131 -0.24 1.92 10.24
C GLN A 131 -1.71 1.58 10.04
N ALA A 132 -2.23 0.56 10.74
CA ALA A 132 -3.62 0.11 10.61
C ALA A 132 -4.65 1.17 11.06
N MET A 133 -4.23 2.21 11.78
CA MET A 133 -5.08 3.34 12.18
C MET A 133 -5.51 4.23 11.01
N PHE A 134 -4.78 4.26 9.88
CA PHE A 134 -4.92 5.30 8.86
C PHE A 134 -5.89 4.98 7.70
N PRO A 135 -6.02 3.76 7.16
CA PRO A 135 -6.92 3.50 6.03
C PRO A 135 -8.38 3.89 6.30
N VAL A 136 -8.83 3.72 7.54
CA VAL A 136 -10.18 4.10 7.97
C VAL A 136 -10.41 5.61 8.07
N LEU A 137 -9.35 6.42 7.97
CA LEU A 137 -9.40 7.88 7.91
C LEU A 137 -9.35 8.41 6.46
N SER A 138 -9.13 7.56 5.48
CA SER A 138 -9.06 8.00 4.09
C SER A 138 -10.45 8.00 3.45
N PRO A 139 -10.96 9.17 2.98
CA PRO A 139 -12.27 9.25 2.35
C PRO A 139 -12.42 8.35 1.12
N VAL A 140 -11.34 8.19 0.35
CA VAL A 140 -11.34 7.39 -0.88
C VAL A 140 -11.09 5.91 -0.62
N GLU A 141 -10.45 5.56 0.51
CA GLU A 141 -10.19 4.16 0.88
C GLU A 141 -11.37 3.59 1.65
N MET A 142 -11.54 3.96 2.94
CA MET A 142 -12.49 3.30 3.84
C MET A 142 -13.48 4.24 4.54
N ALA A 143 -13.14 5.52 4.77
CA ALA A 143 -14.01 6.43 5.55
C ALA A 143 -15.33 6.78 4.82
N GLY A 144 -15.27 6.99 3.51
CA GLY A 144 -16.35 7.61 2.75
C GLY A 144 -16.37 9.14 2.92
N TRP A 145 -17.31 9.78 2.25
CA TRP A 145 -17.39 11.23 2.17
C TRP A 145 -18.27 11.83 3.28
N SER A 146 -18.06 13.12 3.57
CA SER A 146 -18.93 13.88 4.49
C SER A 146 -20.40 13.74 4.12
N GLY A 147 -21.25 13.42 5.09
CA GLY A 147 -22.68 13.22 4.90
C GLY A 147 -23.08 11.83 4.38
N SER A 148 -22.14 10.97 3.97
CA SER A 148 -22.46 9.58 3.60
C SER A 148 -22.62 8.70 4.85
N ASN A 149 -21.82 8.96 5.89
CA ASN A 149 -21.84 8.26 7.16
C ASN A 149 -21.17 9.11 8.28
N PRO A 150 -21.32 8.75 9.57
CA PRO A 150 -20.71 9.49 10.67
C PRO A 150 -19.17 9.52 10.63
N VAL A 151 -18.51 8.40 10.27
CA VAL A 151 -17.03 8.30 10.19
C VAL A 151 -16.51 9.25 9.13
N GLY A 152 -17.05 9.21 7.89
CA GLY A 152 -16.66 10.12 6.82
C GLY A 152 -16.94 11.60 7.15
N THR A 153 -17.93 11.88 8.01
CA THR A 153 -18.21 13.23 8.50
C THR A 153 -17.17 13.68 9.52
N ALA A 154 -16.75 12.81 10.45
CA ALA A 154 -15.69 13.10 11.42
C ALA A 154 -14.36 13.36 10.71
N VAL A 155 -14.00 12.50 9.75
CA VAL A 155 -12.78 12.65 8.93
C VAL A 155 -12.78 13.97 8.15
N ALA A 156 -13.89 14.34 7.52
CA ALA A 156 -14.00 15.61 6.78
C ALA A 156 -13.92 16.85 7.68
N GLN A 157 -14.07 16.69 8.99
CA GLN A 157 -13.93 17.74 10.02
C GLN A 157 -12.57 17.68 10.73
N ASP A 158 -11.63 16.87 10.22
CA ASP A 158 -10.29 16.70 10.79
C ASP A 158 -10.32 16.23 12.26
N ARG A 159 -11.22 15.28 12.56
CA ARG A 159 -11.43 14.69 13.91
C ARG A 159 -11.15 13.20 13.87
N ALA A 160 -9.87 12.84 13.78
CA ALA A 160 -9.44 11.46 13.71
C ALA A 160 -9.86 10.61 14.93
N PRO A 161 -9.74 11.10 16.20
CA PRO A 161 -10.20 10.36 17.36
C PRO A 161 -11.67 9.98 17.29
N ASP A 162 -12.55 10.92 16.89
CA ASP A 162 -13.98 10.66 16.77
C ASP A 162 -14.28 9.58 15.71
N ALA A 163 -13.49 9.54 14.62
CA ALA A 163 -13.67 8.52 13.60
C ALA A 163 -13.30 7.12 14.12
N TRP A 164 -12.22 7.01 14.90
CA TRP A 164 -11.82 5.75 15.53
C TRP A 164 -12.83 5.31 16.59
N ASP A 165 -13.31 6.23 17.44
CA ASP A 165 -14.31 5.94 18.47
C ASP A 165 -15.61 5.43 17.85
N LEU A 166 -16.12 6.07 16.78
CA LEU A 166 -17.31 5.64 16.05
C LEU A 166 -17.19 4.22 15.48
N ILE A 167 -15.98 3.79 15.10
CA ILE A 167 -15.76 2.42 14.63
C ILE A 167 -15.68 1.47 15.83
N ALA A 168 -15.00 1.86 16.92
CA ALA A 168 -14.91 1.06 18.13
C ALA A 168 -16.30 0.81 18.74
N GLU A 169 -17.19 1.82 18.81
CA GLU A 169 -18.57 1.68 19.25
C GLU A 169 -19.34 0.60 18.48
N ARG A 170 -19.13 0.48 17.16
CA ARG A 170 -19.76 -0.60 16.35
C ARG A 170 -19.28 -1.99 16.77
N LEU A 171 -18.00 -2.11 17.14
CA LEU A 171 -17.43 -3.38 17.61
C LEU A 171 -17.94 -3.74 19.00
N GLN A 172 -18.09 -2.75 19.88
CA GLN A 172 -18.66 -2.91 21.22
C GLN A 172 -20.12 -3.40 21.21
N GLU A 173 -20.90 -2.97 20.20
CA GLU A 173 -22.30 -3.36 20.03
C GLU A 173 -22.50 -4.81 19.59
N LEU A 174 -21.45 -5.49 19.12
CA LEU A 174 -21.51 -6.84 18.56
C LEU A 174 -20.99 -7.87 19.58
N PRO A 175 -21.88 -8.72 20.18
CA PRO A 175 -21.47 -9.66 21.22
C PRO A 175 -20.37 -10.64 20.80
N GLU A 176 -20.32 -11.03 19.52
CA GLU A 176 -19.28 -11.93 19.02
C GLU A 176 -17.91 -11.22 18.98
N TYR A 177 -17.85 -9.95 18.57
CA TYR A 177 -16.63 -9.17 18.66
C TYR A 177 -16.24 -8.90 20.11
N ALA A 178 -17.18 -8.51 20.97
CA ALA A 178 -16.89 -8.27 22.40
C ALA A 178 -16.21 -9.49 23.03
N ALA A 179 -16.74 -10.70 22.77
CA ALA A 179 -16.14 -11.95 23.28
C ALA A 179 -14.75 -12.24 22.66
N GLN A 180 -14.52 -11.92 21.39
CA GLN A 180 -13.21 -12.09 20.77
C GLN A 180 -12.18 -11.11 21.34
N PHE A 181 -12.56 -9.85 21.57
CA PHE A 181 -11.67 -8.85 22.19
C PHE A 181 -11.33 -9.23 23.65
N GLU A 182 -12.30 -9.67 24.45
CA GLU A 182 -12.07 -10.19 25.80
C GLU A 182 -11.10 -11.37 25.82
N ALA A 183 -11.21 -12.28 24.84
CA ALA A 183 -10.31 -13.42 24.72
C ALA A 183 -8.89 -13.02 24.25
N ALA A 184 -8.74 -11.91 23.53
CA ALA A 184 -7.48 -11.48 22.91
C ALA A 184 -6.69 -10.50 23.81
N PHE A 185 -7.36 -9.75 24.70
CA PHE A 185 -6.76 -8.66 25.48
C PHE A 185 -7.16 -8.72 26.96
N ASP A 186 -6.20 -8.81 27.86
CA ASP A 186 -6.42 -8.91 29.30
C ASP A 186 -7.05 -7.64 29.92
N ASP A 187 -6.92 -6.48 29.26
CA ASP A 187 -7.46 -5.19 29.69
C ASP A 187 -8.87 -4.91 29.15
N VAL A 188 -9.40 -5.78 28.29
CA VAL A 188 -10.80 -5.72 27.81
C VAL A 188 -11.64 -6.69 28.63
N THR A 189 -12.33 -6.20 29.65
CA THR A 189 -13.22 -6.98 30.53
C THR A 189 -14.70 -6.66 30.36
N GLU A 190 -15.01 -5.58 29.65
CA GLU A 190 -16.35 -5.13 29.28
C GLU A 190 -16.30 -4.57 27.85
N PRO A 191 -17.38 -4.61 27.07
CA PRO A 191 -17.38 -4.13 25.70
C PRO A 191 -16.89 -2.68 25.54
N GLU A 192 -17.20 -1.83 26.49
CA GLU A 192 -16.84 -0.40 26.51
C GLU A 192 -15.32 -0.16 26.60
N HIS A 193 -14.54 -1.17 26.98
CA HIS A 193 -13.07 -1.09 26.99
C HIS A 193 -12.47 -1.28 25.60
N ILE A 194 -13.23 -1.74 24.62
CA ILE A 194 -12.77 -1.93 23.25
C ILE A 194 -12.50 -0.56 22.62
N THR A 195 -11.28 -0.38 22.14
CA THR A 195 -10.86 0.80 21.38
C THR A 195 -10.38 0.40 20.00
N PHE A 196 -10.26 1.35 19.09
CA PHE A 196 -9.70 1.08 17.78
C PHE A 196 -8.19 0.70 17.84
N THR A 197 -7.48 1.11 18.91
CA THR A 197 -6.11 0.65 19.20
C THR A 197 -6.03 -0.87 19.36
N HIS A 198 -6.98 -1.50 20.06
CA HIS A 198 -7.06 -2.96 20.16
C HIS A 198 -7.30 -3.61 18.79
N ALA A 199 -8.20 -3.05 17.98
CA ALA A 199 -8.43 -3.53 16.61
C ALA A 199 -7.18 -3.42 15.75
N ALA A 200 -6.45 -2.31 15.83
CA ALA A 200 -5.21 -2.09 15.09
C ALA A 200 -4.10 -3.09 15.49
N ARG A 201 -3.97 -3.41 16.78
CA ARG A 201 -3.03 -4.43 17.28
C ARG A 201 -3.40 -5.83 16.78
N ALA A 202 -4.69 -6.18 16.77
CA ALA A 202 -5.15 -7.46 16.24
C ALA A 202 -4.90 -7.56 14.72
N LEU A 203 -5.17 -6.48 13.97
CA LEU A 203 -4.84 -6.40 12.53
C LEU A 203 -3.34 -6.60 12.27
N ALA A 204 -2.47 -5.99 13.08
CA ALA A 204 -1.03 -6.17 12.97
C ALA A 204 -0.60 -7.62 13.25
N ALA A 205 -1.17 -8.24 14.27
CA ALA A 205 -0.90 -9.63 14.61
C ALA A 205 -1.29 -10.60 13.50
N PHE A 206 -2.48 -10.41 12.91
CA PHE A 206 -2.91 -11.19 11.75
C PHE A 206 -1.96 -11.01 10.57
N GLN A 207 -1.67 -9.79 10.15
CA GLN A 207 -0.81 -9.50 9.00
C GLN A 207 0.59 -10.08 9.17
N THR A 208 1.16 -10.01 10.39
CA THR A 208 2.49 -10.56 10.69
C THR A 208 2.59 -12.05 10.39
N THR A 209 1.55 -12.80 10.68
CA THR A 209 1.53 -14.26 10.50
C THR A 209 1.01 -14.65 9.12
N ALA A 210 -0.09 -14.04 8.70
CA ALA A 210 -0.81 -14.42 7.47
C ALA A 210 0.02 -14.14 6.20
N PHE A 211 0.77 -13.04 6.20
CA PHE A 211 1.59 -12.63 5.07
C PHE A 211 3.09 -12.84 5.31
N ARG A 212 3.45 -13.77 6.20
CA ARG A 212 4.83 -14.19 6.36
C ARG A 212 5.25 -15.09 5.20
N SER A 213 6.39 -14.79 4.59
CA SER A 213 6.95 -15.48 3.43
C SER A 213 8.45 -15.62 3.60
N THR A 214 8.89 -16.82 3.97
CA THR A 214 10.29 -17.13 4.34
C THR A 214 10.77 -18.49 3.82
N ASP A 215 10.08 -19.05 2.81
CA ASP A 215 10.36 -20.39 2.25
C ASP A 215 10.56 -20.36 0.72
N SER A 216 11.11 -19.25 0.22
CA SER A 216 11.45 -19.11 -1.21
C SER A 216 12.74 -19.91 -1.55
N PRO A 217 13.01 -20.16 -2.86
CA PRO A 217 14.29 -20.68 -3.30
C PRO A 217 15.48 -19.82 -2.84
N PHE A 218 15.31 -18.51 -2.77
CA PHE A 218 16.31 -17.58 -2.24
C PHE A 218 16.54 -17.79 -0.76
N ASP A 219 15.50 -18.04 0.05
CA ASP A 219 15.66 -18.38 1.48
C ASP A 219 16.44 -19.67 1.67
N THR A 220 16.19 -20.68 0.84
CA THR A 220 16.96 -21.93 0.84
C THR A 220 18.44 -21.66 0.56
N ALA A 221 18.75 -20.80 -0.42
CA ALA A 221 20.13 -20.42 -0.73
C ALA A 221 20.80 -19.64 0.40
N LEU A 222 20.07 -18.73 1.06
CA LEU A 222 20.56 -17.98 2.22
C LEU A 222 20.85 -18.91 3.42
N GLN A 223 19.94 -19.84 3.72
CA GLN A 223 20.12 -20.82 4.81
C GLN A 223 21.32 -21.74 4.57
N ALA A 224 21.52 -22.17 3.31
CA ALA A 224 22.67 -22.96 2.91
C ALA A 224 23.96 -22.13 2.85
N ASN A 225 23.87 -20.80 2.87
CA ASN A 225 24.97 -19.88 2.53
C ASN A 225 25.65 -20.26 1.21
N ASP A 226 24.84 -20.67 0.22
CA ASP A 226 25.32 -21.21 -1.04
C ASP A 226 24.31 -20.91 -2.18
N LEU A 227 24.67 -20.02 -3.11
CA LEU A 227 23.87 -19.72 -4.28
C LEU A 227 23.89 -20.84 -5.33
N SER A 228 24.78 -21.83 -5.23
CA SER A 228 24.87 -22.93 -6.20
C SER A 228 23.64 -23.87 -6.16
N VAL A 229 22.81 -23.76 -5.15
CA VAL A 229 21.50 -24.46 -5.08
C VAL A 229 20.48 -23.90 -6.06
N LEU A 230 20.68 -22.66 -6.54
CA LEU A 230 19.85 -22.03 -7.56
C LEU A 230 20.24 -22.50 -8.97
N SER A 231 19.38 -22.31 -9.94
CA SER A 231 19.68 -22.61 -11.33
C SER A 231 20.86 -21.80 -11.87
N PRO A 232 21.61 -22.27 -12.87
CA PRO A 232 22.73 -21.52 -13.46
C PRO A 232 22.33 -20.12 -13.94
N ASP A 233 21.11 -19.96 -14.47
CA ASP A 233 20.60 -18.68 -14.94
C ASP A 233 20.33 -17.74 -13.76
N ALA A 234 19.72 -18.23 -12.68
CA ALA A 234 19.54 -17.48 -11.45
C ALA A 234 20.87 -17.09 -10.78
N GLN A 235 21.90 -17.96 -10.81
CA GLN A 235 23.22 -17.62 -10.30
C GLN A 235 23.87 -16.46 -11.09
N ARG A 236 23.73 -16.44 -12.42
CA ARG A 236 24.20 -15.30 -13.24
C ARG A 236 23.40 -14.04 -12.94
N GLY A 237 22.06 -14.16 -12.81
CA GLY A 237 21.20 -13.07 -12.39
C GLY A 237 21.59 -12.51 -11.02
N ALA A 238 21.92 -13.37 -10.05
CA ALA A 238 22.44 -12.95 -8.74
C ALA A 238 23.77 -12.19 -8.86
N ALA A 239 24.69 -12.66 -9.71
CA ALA A 239 25.95 -11.95 -9.95
C ALA A 239 25.71 -10.54 -10.53
N LEU A 240 24.72 -10.36 -11.40
CA LEU A 240 24.31 -9.05 -11.93
C LEU A 240 23.66 -8.20 -10.82
N PHE A 241 22.73 -8.76 -10.08
CA PHE A 241 21.97 -8.06 -9.01
C PHE A 241 22.90 -7.46 -7.94
N TYR A 242 23.88 -8.26 -7.49
CA TYR A 242 24.88 -7.84 -6.49
C TYR A 242 26.11 -7.15 -7.09
N GLY A 243 26.24 -7.13 -8.43
CA GLY A 243 27.35 -6.57 -9.18
C GLY A 243 26.93 -5.45 -10.13
N ASP A 244 27.11 -5.68 -11.44
CA ASP A 244 27.04 -4.64 -12.47
C ASP A 244 25.67 -3.97 -12.63
N ALA A 245 24.57 -4.66 -12.26
CA ALA A 245 23.22 -4.06 -12.28
C ALA A 245 22.94 -3.19 -11.05
N ALA A 246 23.80 -3.21 -10.04
CA ALA A 246 23.77 -2.37 -8.83
C ALA A 246 22.45 -2.43 -8.02
N CYS A 247 21.57 -3.42 -8.25
CA CYS A 247 20.26 -3.52 -7.59
C CYS A 247 20.38 -3.63 -6.07
N ALA A 248 21.40 -4.37 -5.58
CA ALA A 248 21.67 -4.55 -4.15
C ALA A 248 22.10 -3.26 -3.42
N GLY A 249 22.33 -2.16 -4.13
CA GLY A 249 22.58 -0.84 -3.52
C GLY A 249 21.38 -0.32 -2.72
N CYS A 250 20.17 -0.66 -3.15
CA CYS A 250 18.92 -0.33 -2.47
C CYS A 250 18.17 -1.61 -2.01
N HIS A 251 18.22 -2.68 -2.80
CA HIS A 251 17.53 -3.95 -2.51
C HIS A 251 18.47 -4.96 -1.85
N SER A 252 18.79 -4.75 -0.58
CA SER A 252 19.70 -5.58 0.21
C SER A 252 19.05 -6.18 1.46
N GLY A 253 19.80 -7.03 2.16
CA GLY A 253 19.31 -7.68 3.37
C GLY A 253 18.26 -8.77 3.12
N PRO A 254 17.72 -9.39 4.19
CA PRO A 254 16.78 -10.50 4.07
C PRO A 254 15.42 -10.09 3.49
N LEU A 255 15.01 -8.84 3.62
CA LEU A 255 13.80 -8.29 3.00
C LEU A 255 14.05 -7.67 1.63
N LEU A 256 15.31 -7.61 1.16
CA LEU A 256 15.66 -7.02 -0.15
C LEU A 256 15.18 -5.56 -0.26
N THR A 257 15.44 -4.78 0.76
CA THR A 257 15.17 -3.35 0.87
C THR A 257 16.13 -2.69 1.86
N ASP A 258 16.55 -1.48 1.60
CA ASP A 258 17.31 -0.63 2.53
C ASP A 258 16.39 0.25 3.40
N HIS A 259 15.06 0.15 3.20
CA HIS A 259 14.05 1.03 3.79
C HIS A 259 14.28 2.53 3.53
N GLY A 260 15.25 2.86 2.68
CA GLY A 260 15.57 4.22 2.26
C GLY A 260 14.56 4.82 1.28
N PHE A 261 14.74 6.10 0.97
CA PHE A 261 13.88 6.84 0.05
C PHE A 261 14.70 7.30 -1.15
N HIS A 262 14.29 6.86 -2.34
CA HIS A 262 15.01 7.15 -3.58
C HIS A 262 14.09 7.70 -4.66
N ALA A 263 14.59 8.67 -5.41
CA ALA A 263 13.97 9.15 -6.63
C ALA A 263 14.57 8.38 -7.81
N ILE A 264 13.77 7.58 -8.46
CA ILE A 264 14.16 6.77 -9.63
C ILE A 264 13.30 7.10 -10.85
N ALA A 265 12.79 8.31 -10.91
CA ALA A 265 12.02 8.86 -12.03
C ALA A 265 10.85 7.98 -12.49
N VAL A 266 10.18 7.24 -11.59
CA VAL A 266 9.02 6.41 -11.94
C VAL A 266 7.94 7.26 -12.61
N PRO A 267 7.43 6.86 -13.79
CA PRO A 267 6.31 7.53 -14.44
C PRO A 267 5.09 7.59 -13.50
N GLN A 268 4.40 8.73 -13.51
CA GLN A 268 3.21 8.92 -12.68
C GLN A 268 1.96 8.86 -13.54
N ILE A 269 1.02 8.02 -13.12
CA ILE A 269 -0.30 7.89 -13.73
C ILE A 269 -1.37 8.23 -12.69
N GLY A 270 -2.48 8.79 -13.15
CA GLY A 270 -3.52 9.31 -12.28
C GLY A 270 -3.10 10.59 -11.53
N PRO A 271 -4.02 11.24 -10.83
CA PRO A 271 -3.69 12.32 -9.91
C PRO A 271 -2.94 11.73 -8.71
N GLY A 272 -1.87 12.42 -8.27
CA GLY A 272 -1.12 12.04 -7.07
C GLY A 272 -1.91 12.30 -5.78
N LYS A 273 -1.19 12.37 -4.66
CA LYS A 273 -1.82 12.64 -3.34
C LYS A 273 -2.34 14.06 -3.17
N GLY A 274 -1.81 15.02 -3.92
CA GLY A 274 -2.31 16.39 -3.93
C GLY A 274 -3.58 16.52 -4.76
N HIS A 275 -4.39 17.50 -4.42
CA HIS A 275 -5.56 17.92 -5.20
C HIS A 275 -5.49 19.37 -5.64
N GLY A 276 -4.33 20.01 -5.40
CA GLY A 276 -4.00 21.35 -5.84
C GLY A 276 -4.78 22.47 -5.14
N ALA A 277 -5.48 22.16 -4.04
CA ALA A 277 -6.32 23.12 -3.31
C ALA A 277 -6.25 22.95 -1.77
N ASP A 278 -5.34 22.15 -1.27
CA ASP A 278 -5.20 21.94 0.17
C ASP A 278 -4.49 23.14 0.81
N THR A 279 -5.28 24.01 1.44
CA THR A 279 -4.78 25.20 2.14
C THR A 279 -4.11 24.83 3.45
N THR A 280 -4.44 23.70 4.06
CA THR A 280 -3.80 23.20 5.28
C THR A 280 -2.38 22.76 4.96
N TYR A 281 -2.20 22.06 3.83
CA TYR A 281 -0.88 21.70 3.33
C TYR A 281 0.00 22.95 3.08
N PHE A 282 -0.56 23.98 2.44
CA PHE A 282 0.16 25.25 2.23
C PHE A 282 0.51 25.94 3.55
N ALA A 283 -0.41 25.95 4.51
CA ALA A 283 -0.16 26.56 5.82
C ALA A 283 0.95 25.85 6.60
N ALA A 284 1.03 24.51 6.47
CA ALA A 284 2.02 23.70 7.16
C ALA A 284 3.41 23.73 6.47
N SER A 285 3.43 23.68 5.13
CA SER A 285 4.64 23.47 4.33
C SER A 285 5.25 24.74 3.77
N GLY A 286 4.42 25.78 3.56
CA GLY A 286 4.81 26.96 2.76
C GLY A 286 4.83 26.69 1.24
N PHE A 287 4.51 25.48 0.78
CA PHE A 287 4.50 25.09 -0.63
C PHE A 287 3.07 24.92 -1.14
N PRO A 288 2.81 25.22 -2.44
CA PRO A 288 1.50 24.98 -3.02
C PRO A 288 1.22 23.47 -3.08
N ASP A 289 -0.03 23.07 -2.76
CA ASP A 289 -0.49 21.72 -3.02
C ASP A 289 -0.50 21.47 -4.55
N ARG A 290 0.13 20.40 -4.99
CA ARG A 290 0.28 20.06 -6.41
C ARG A 290 -0.46 18.76 -6.72
N LEU A 291 -0.79 18.55 -8.00
CA LEU A 291 -1.48 17.34 -8.44
C LEU A 291 -0.53 16.15 -8.61
N GLU A 292 0.74 16.41 -9.00
CA GLU A 292 1.76 15.37 -9.07
C GLU A 292 2.09 14.80 -7.68
N ASP A 293 2.46 13.53 -7.62
CA ASP A 293 2.91 12.91 -6.37
C ASP A 293 4.36 13.31 -6.08
N GLU A 294 4.54 14.17 -5.09
CA GLU A 294 5.84 14.68 -4.67
C GLU A 294 6.58 13.72 -3.71
N GLY A 295 5.98 12.54 -3.40
CA GLY A 295 6.61 11.51 -2.56
C GLY A 295 6.94 11.97 -1.15
N ARG A 296 8.14 11.65 -0.68
CA ARG A 296 8.67 11.97 0.66
C ARG A 296 8.66 13.47 0.98
N PHE A 297 8.81 14.33 -0.02
CA PHE A 297 8.72 15.78 0.17
C PHE A 297 7.44 16.22 0.90
N ARG A 298 6.32 15.55 0.68
CA ARG A 298 5.05 15.86 1.36
C ARG A 298 5.07 15.54 2.87
N VAL A 299 6.08 14.84 3.33
CA VAL A 299 6.30 14.50 4.75
C VAL A 299 7.31 15.42 5.40
N THR A 300 8.44 15.65 4.73
CA THR A 300 9.60 16.37 5.29
C THR A 300 9.64 17.83 4.94
N PHE A 301 8.99 18.21 3.84
CA PHE A 301 9.09 19.54 3.21
C PHE A 301 10.52 19.92 2.81
N ASP A 302 11.43 18.94 2.74
CA ASP A 302 12.78 19.12 2.25
C ASP A 302 12.80 18.98 0.72
N PRO A 303 13.23 20.00 -0.04
CA PRO A 303 13.33 19.93 -1.51
C PRO A 303 14.17 18.76 -2.03
N ASP A 304 15.13 18.28 -1.26
CA ASP A 304 15.96 17.13 -1.63
C ASP A 304 15.17 15.82 -1.60
N ASP A 305 14.01 15.78 -0.96
CA ASP A 305 13.11 14.63 -0.89
C ASP A 305 12.05 14.60 -2.00
N LEU A 306 12.09 15.55 -2.95
CA LEU A 306 11.16 15.56 -4.07
C LEU A 306 11.24 14.26 -4.88
N PHE A 307 10.05 13.65 -5.12
CA PHE A 307 9.86 12.43 -5.90
C PHE A 307 10.58 11.19 -5.35
N ARG A 308 11.02 11.23 -4.09
CA ARG A 308 11.55 10.06 -3.40
C ARG A 308 10.43 9.21 -2.83
N PHE A 309 10.55 7.89 -3.02
CA PHE A 309 9.65 6.89 -2.46
C PHE A 309 10.47 5.83 -1.75
N ARG A 310 9.86 5.20 -0.75
CA ARG A 310 10.52 4.14 0.02
C ARG A 310 10.79 2.94 -0.88
N THR A 311 12.01 2.39 -0.78
CA THR A 311 12.37 1.13 -1.44
C THR A 311 11.43 0.01 -0.96
N PRO A 312 10.63 -0.61 -1.85
CA PRO A 312 9.80 -1.74 -1.46
C PRO A 312 10.66 -2.99 -1.27
N SER A 313 10.18 -3.93 -0.44
CA SER A 313 10.73 -5.28 -0.41
C SER A 313 10.51 -5.97 -1.76
N LEU A 314 11.49 -6.76 -2.21
CA LEU A 314 11.33 -7.61 -3.41
C LEU A 314 10.82 -9.02 -3.09
N ARG A 315 10.46 -9.30 -1.84
CA ARG A 315 9.82 -10.57 -1.49
C ARG A 315 8.53 -10.76 -2.28
N ASN A 316 8.41 -11.91 -2.97
CA ASN A 316 7.28 -12.23 -3.84
C ASN A 316 7.06 -11.21 -4.99
N VAL A 317 8.08 -10.50 -5.43
CA VAL A 317 7.96 -9.39 -6.40
C VAL A 317 7.28 -9.80 -7.70
N THR A 318 7.37 -11.06 -8.13
CA THR A 318 6.69 -11.56 -9.34
C THR A 318 5.16 -11.66 -9.21
N LEU A 319 4.63 -11.57 -7.97
CA LEU A 319 3.20 -11.68 -7.67
C LEU A 319 2.56 -10.32 -7.32
N THR A 320 3.35 -9.27 -7.14
CA THR A 320 2.91 -8.02 -6.52
C THR A 320 2.72 -6.86 -7.50
N GLY A 321 2.54 -7.18 -8.77
CA GLY A 321 2.22 -6.19 -9.79
C GLY A 321 0.80 -5.59 -9.63
N PRO A 322 0.55 -4.42 -10.25
CA PRO A 322 1.48 -3.57 -11.02
C PRO A 322 2.52 -2.85 -10.14
N TRP A 323 3.67 -2.51 -10.72
CA TRP A 323 4.82 -1.96 -9.99
C TRP A 323 4.95 -0.45 -10.13
N GLY A 324 5.66 0.16 -9.16
CA GLY A 324 5.77 1.59 -8.97
C GLY A 324 4.71 2.13 -8.00
N HIS A 325 4.94 3.32 -7.44
CA HIS A 325 4.04 3.91 -6.44
C HIS A 325 2.63 4.21 -6.97
N SER A 326 2.46 4.33 -8.27
CA SER A 326 1.18 4.50 -8.96
C SER A 326 0.78 3.27 -9.79
N GLY A 327 1.56 2.17 -9.73
CA GLY A 327 1.32 0.98 -10.55
C GLY A 327 1.55 1.23 -12.04
N ALA A 328 2.54 2.06 -12.39
CA ALA A 328 2.80 2.47 -13.78
C ALA A 328 3.24 1.33 -14.70
N PHE A 329 3.77 0.24 -14.15
CA PHE A 329 4.25 -0.91 -14.92
C PHE A 329 3.45 -2.17 -14.56
N ASP A 330 2.81 -2.77 -15.53
CA ASP A 330 2.09 -4.05 -15.42
C ASP A 330 2.96 -5.27 -15.78
N ASP A 331 4.17 -5.04 -16.28
CA ASP A 331 5.19 -6.03 -16.62
C ASP A 331 6.45 -5.79 -15.78
N LEU A 332 6.88 -6.80 -15.02
CA LEU A 332 8.06 -6.71 -14.15
C LEU A 332 9.35 -6.47 -14.93
N GLU A 333 9.48 -7.03 -16.15
CA GLU A 333 10.65 -6.77 -16.99
C GLU A 333 10.72 -5.31 -17.41
N GLN A 334 9.59 -4.68 -17.72
CA GLN A 334 9.55 -3.24 -18.01
C GLN A 334 9.99 -2.41 -16.79
N MET A 335 9.57 -2.79 -15.58
CA MET A 335 10.03 -2.15 -14.34
C MET A 335 11.54 -2.34 -14.13
N VAL A 336 12.10 -3.51 -14.44
CA VAL A 336 13.54 -3.74 -14.41
C VAL A 336 14.25 -2.89 -15.45
N ARG A 337 13.76 -2.84 -16.70
CA ARG A 337 14.31 -1.98 -17.76
C ARG A 337 14.24 -0.49 -17.40
N HIS A 338 13.19 -0.07 -16.69
CA HIS A 338 13.10 1.28 -16.14
C HIS A 338 14.26 1.59 -15.18
N HIS A 339 14.61 0.67 -14.27
CA HIS A 339 15.75 0.85 -13.37
C HIS A 339 17.10 0.94 -14.11
N LEU A 340 17.20 0.33 -15.29
CA LEU A 340 18.42 0.36 -16.09
C LEU A 340 18.62 1.70 -16.82
N ASP A 341 17.54 2.42 -17.16
CA ASP A 341 17.61 3.78 -17.73
C ASP A 341 16.30 4.53 -17.42
N ALA A 342 16.20 5.03 -16.18
CA ALA A 342 14.99 5.61 -15.65
C ALA A 342 14.54 6.87 -16.39
N VAL A 343 15.50 7.72 -16.81
CA VAL A 343 15.19 8.98 -17.50
C VAL A 343 14.68 8.70 -18.92
N ALA A 344 15.34 7.85 -19.69
CA ALA A 344 14.88 7.48 -21.02
C ALA A 344 13.53 6.75 -20.95
N SER A 345 13.33 5.87 -19.96
CA SER A 345 12.06 5.19 -19.72
C SER A 345 10.93 6.18 -19.38
N LEU A 346 11.17 7.16 -18.53
CA LEU A 346 10.19 8.21 -18.22
C LEU A 346 9.79 8.99 -19.48
N GLU A 347 10.75 9.39 -20.32
CA GLU A 347 10.49 10.18 -21.53
C GLU A 347 9.71 9.40 -22.59
N THR A 348 9.89 8.09 -22.65
CA THR A 348 9.24 7.22 -23.64
C THR A 348 8.00 6.50 -23.13
N TYR A 349 7.68 6.63 -21.82
CA TYR A 349 6.52 5.99 -21.20
C TYR A 349 5.23 6.54 -21.78
N GLU A 350 4.34 5.65 -22.21
CA GLU A 350 3.03 5.99 -22.74
C GLU A 350 1.94 5.48 -21.79
N VAL A 351 1.14 6.39 -21.25
CA VAL A 351 -0.03 6.03 -20.43
C VAL A 351 -1.14 5.52 -21.35
N GLN A 352 -1.47 4.25 -21.24
CA GLN A 352 -2.57 3.67 -22.00
C GLN A 352 -3.91 3.97 -21.30
N PRO A 353 -5.01 4.18 -22.06
CA PRO A 353 -6.33 4.50 -21.50
C PRO A 353 -6.89 3.41 -20.58
N ASP A 354 -6.48 2.17 -20.75
CA ASP A 354 -6.91 0.98 -20.01
C ASP A 354 -5.96 0.58 -18.85
N THR A 355 -4.82 1.25 -18.69
CA THR A 355 -3.91 1.03 -17.54
C THR A 355 -4.60 1.29 -16.20
N LEU A 356 -5.54 2.24 -16.16
CA LEU A 356 -6.31 2.55 -14.97
C LEU A 356 -7.74 2.07 -15.12
N PRO A 357 -8.34 1.48 -14.05
CA PRO A 357 -9.73 1.04 -14.09
C PRO A 357 -10.67 2.22 -14.39
N ALA A 358 -11.68 1.98 -15.23
CA ALA A 358 -12.57 3.01 -15.75
C ALA A 358 -13.53 3.57 -14.70
N PHE A 359 -13.89 4.85 -14.84
CA PHE A 359 -15.03 5.46 -14.17
C PHE A 359 -16.26 5.44 -15.09
N GLU A 360 -17.46 5.31 -14.53
CA GLU A 360 -18.69 5.61 -15.26
C GLU A 360 -18.80 7.10 -15.59
N THR A 361 -18.41 7.95 -14.63
CA THR A 361 -18.41 9.40 -14.79
C THR A 361 -17.20 10.01 -14.11
N ILE A 362 -16.56 10.96 -14.77
CA ILE A 362 -15.45 11.74 -14.24
C ILE A 362 -15.93 13.16 -14.06
N ILE A 363 -15.69 13.72 -12.90
CA ILE A 363 -16.10 15.09 -12.59
C ILE A 363 -14.87 16.00 -12.55
N THR A 364 -14.91 17.17 -13.19
CA THR A 364 -13.88 18.22 -13.10
C THR A 364 -14.44 19.48 -12.51
N ARG A 365 -13.85 20.02 -11.43
CA ARG A 365 -14.12 21.37 -10.92
C ARG A 365 -12.91 22.26 -11.09
N ARG A 366 -13.14 23.55 -11.33
CA ARG A 366 -12.12 24.58 -11.10
C ARG A 366 -12.27 25.09 -9.68
N GLY A 367 -11.28 24.81 -8.84
CA GLY A 367 -11.20 25.39 -7.49
C GLY A 367 -10.84 26.88 -7.51
N ALA A 368 -11.04 27.56 -6.39
CA ALA A 368 -10.59 28.94 -6.18
C ALA A 368 -9.04 28.97 -6.25
N GLY A 369 -8.50 29.49 -7.37
CA GLY A 369 -7.05 29.54 -7.61
C GLY A 369 -6.57 28.82 -8.86
N SER A 370 -7.46 28.50 -9.82
CA SER A 370 -7.18 27.82 -11.10
C SER A 370 -6.74 26.37 -11.04
N THR A 371 -6.91 25.67 -9.93
CA THR A 371 -6.60 24.25 -9.83
C THR A 371 -7.73 23.40 -10.38
N LEU A 372 -7.40 22.39 -11.18
CA LEU A 372 -8.34 21.40 -11.69
C LEU A 372 -8.59 20.35 -10.60
N ILE A 373 -9.74 20.45 -9.94
CA ILE A 373 -10.32 19.34 -9.19
C ILE A 373 -11.16 18.55 -10.17
N PHE A 374 -10.90 17.25 -10.32
CA PHE A 374 -11.58 16.44 -11.33
C PHE A 374 -13.01 16.12 -10.91
N GLU A 375 -14.01 16.68 -11.62
CA GLU A 375 -15.42 16.37 -11.47
C GLU A 375 -16.08 16.20 -12.84
N ASN A 376 -16.76 15.13 -13.04
CA ASN A 376 -17.63 14.70 -14.15
C ASN A 376 -17.28 15.16 -15.58
N LEU A 377 -16.35 14.49 -16.21
CA LEU A 377 -16.11 14.58 -17.64
C LEU A 377 -16.53 13.29 -18.31
N ASN A 378 -17.18 13.41 -19.47
CA ASN A 378 -17.41 12.24 -20.32
C ASN A 378 -16.07 11.52 -20.58
N PRO A 379 -15.89 10.28 -20.12
CA PRO A 379 -14.61 9.57 -20.16
C PRO A 379 -14.10 9.31 -21.60
N PHE A 380 -14.97 9.40 -22.60
CA PHE A 380 -14.62 9.18 -24.00
C PHE A 380 -13.93 10.37 -24.70
N ARG A 381 -13.59 11.44 -23.96
CA ARG A 381 -12.80 12.54 -24.52
C ARG A 381 -11.32 12.36 -24.18
N ALA A 382 -10.47 12.21 -25.22
CA ALA A 382 -9.02 12.10 -25.06
C ALA A 382 -8.41 13.22 -24.19
N GLY A 383 -8.95 14.46 -24.28
CA GLY A 383 -8.50 15.56 -23.41
C GLY A 383 -8.85 15.38 -21.93
N ALA A 384 -9.89 14.63 -21.59
CA ALA A 384 -10.23 14.33 -20.21
C ALA A 384 -9.27 13.30 -19.61
N PHE A 385 -8.87 12.28 -20.38
CA PHE A 385 -7.87 11.31 -19.99
C PHE A 385 -6.52 11.97 -19.70
N ALA A 386 -6.00 12.76 -20.64
CA ALA A 386 -4.72 13.47 -20.47
C ALA A 386 -4.75 14.44 -19.29
N ALA A 387 -5.88 15.14 -19.07
CA ALA A 387 -6.01 16.08 -17.96
C ALA A 387 -6.17 15.41 -16.59
N ARG A 388 -6.53 14.14 -16.53
CA ARG A 388 -6.74 13.40 -15.28
C ARG A 388 -5.64 12.41 -15.00
N ASP A 389 -5.40 11.50 -15.93
CA ASP A 389 -4.60 10.31 -15.70
C ASP A 389 -3.21 10.40 -16.32
N GLY A 390 -3.09 11.17 -17.41
CA GLY A 390 -1.84 11.34 -18.16
C GLY A 390 -1.21 12.72 -18.04
N PHE A 391 -1.65 13.58 -17.12
CA PHE A 391 -1.23 15.00 -17.08
C PHE A 391 0.28 15.16 -16.84
N VAL A 392 0.90 14.28 -16.06
CA VAL A 392 2.35 14.30 -15.80
C VAL A 392 3.10 13.98 -17.10
N GLN A 393 2.70 12.89 -17.79
CA GLN A 393 3.32 12.48 -19.05
C GLN A 393 3.03 13.48 -20.20
N ALA A 394 1.94 14.20 -20.13
CA ALA A 394 1.63 15.27 -21.09
C ALA A 394 2.42 16.57 -20.84
N SER A 395 3.16 16.68 -19.73
CA SER A 395 3.88 17.89 -19.33
C SER A 395 5.40 17.72 -19.36
N ASP A 396 6.06 18.31 -20.36
CA ASP A 396 7.53 18.33 -20.45
C ASP A 396 8.16 18.92 -19.17
N GLN A 397 7.53 19.93 -18.58
CA GLN A 397 8.03 20.56 -17.37
C GLN A 397 8.02 19.58 -16.18
N LEU A 398 6.94 18.81 -16.02
CA LEU A 398 6.83 17.83 -14.91
C LEU A 398 7.81 16.68 -15.14
N ARG A 399 7.87 16.12 -16.35
CA ARG A 399 8.86 15.07 -16.67
C ARG A 399 10.29 15.53 -16.42
N THR A 400 10.65 16.76 -16.86
CA THR A 400 11.98 17.33 -16.60
C THR A 400 12.28 17.44 -15.11
N ARG A 401 11.30 17.83 -14.27
CA ARG A 401 11.49 17.91 -12.81
C ARG A 401 11.69 16.54 -12.19
N ILE A 402 10.90 15.54 -12.61
CA ILE A 402 11.00 14.16 -12.11
C ILE A 402 12.35 13.56 -12.56
N ALA A 403 12.75 13.73 -13.82
CA ALA A 403 14.03 13.28 -14.34
C ALA A 403 15.21 13.89 -13.60
N ALA A 404 15.14 15.20 -13.31
CA ALA A 404 16.21 15.92 -12.60
C ALA A 404 16.41 15.45 -11.14
N ALA A 405 15.40 14.82 -10.54
CA ALA A 405 15.50 14.26 -9.20
C ALA A 405 16.07 12.82 -9.20
N SER A 406 16.20 12.17 -10.37
CA SER A 406 16.68 10.78 -10.45
C SER A 406 18.06 10.62 -9.84
N ALA A 407 18.21 9.62 -8.97
CA ALA A 407 19.46 9.28 -8.29
C ALA A 407 20.18 8.08 -8.92
N ILE A 408 19.62 7.48 -9.99
CA ILE A 408 20.21 6.31 -10.63
C ILE A 408 20.78 6.67 -12.00
N GLU A 409 21.95 6.08 -12.30
CA GLU A 409 22.65 6.26 -13.57
C GLU A 409 22.30 5.14 -14.56
N PRO A 410 22.31 5.39 -15.88
CA PRO A 410 22.02 4.37 -16.87
C PRO A 410 23.03 3.21 -16.83
N ILE A 411 22.50 1.97 -16.90
CA ILE A 411 23.26 0.72 -16.93
C ILE A 411 22.86 -0.07 -18.17
N ALA A 412 23.82 -0.46 -18.99
CA ALA A 412 23.56 -1.25 -20.19
C ALA A 412 23.69 -2.75 -19.89
N LEU A 413 22.59 -3.49 -20.03
CA LEU A 413 22.55 -4.95 -20.01
C LEU A 413 21.99 -5.48 -21.34
N SER A 414 22.48 -6.65 -21.77
CA SER A 414 21.88 -7.38 -22.89
C SER A 414 20.55 -8.03 -22.48
N ASP A 415 19.69 -8.36 -23.45
CA ASP A 415 18.43 -9.08 -23.19
C ASP A 415 18.64 -10.42 -22.46
N ARG A 416 19.78 -11.08 -22.69
CA ARG A 416 20.14 -12.31 -21.97
C ARG A 416 20.42 -12.02 -20.49
N GLU A 417 21.17 -10.98 -20.19
CA GLU A 417 21.48 -10.59 -18.81
C GLU A 417 20.20 -10.16 -18.07
N ILE A 418 19.29 -9.47 -18.76
CA ILE A 418 17.97 -9.14 -18.20
C ILE A 418 17.17 -10.42 -17.92
N ALA A 419 17.17 -11.40 -18.83
CA ALA A 419 16.47 -12.67 -18.59
C ALA A 419 17.08 -13.46 -17.41
N ASP A 420 18.42 -13.48 -17.26
CA ASP A 420 19.11 -14.07 -16.11
C ASP A 420 18.70 -13.34 -14.80
N LEU A 421 18.63 -12.00 -14.83
CA LEU A 421 18.18 -11.18 -13.70
C LEU A 421 16.71 -11.48 -13.33
N MET A 422 15.82 -11.55 -14.33
CA MET A 422 14.43 -11.94 -14.10
C MET A 422 14.30 -13.34 -13.48
N THR A 423 15.15 -14.28 -13.92
CA THR A 423 15.20 -15.62 -13.31
C THR A 423 15.64 -15.57 -11.84
N PHE A 424 16.56 -14.68 -11.49
CA PHE A 424 16.96 -14.48 -10.11
C PHE A 424 15.85 -13.84 -9.29
N LEU A 425 15.16 -12.80 -9.78
CA LEU A 425 14.01 -12.17 -9.11
C LEU A 425 12.89 -13.19 -8.82
N ALA A 426 12.68 -14.15 -9.74
CA ALA A 426 11.70 -15.22 -9.52
C ALA A 426 12.04 -16.12 -8.32
N THR A 427 13.32 -16.21 -7.92
CA THR A 427 13.73 -16.99 -6.73
C THR A 427 13.26 -16.37 -5.42
N PHE A 428 12.80 -15.11 -5.40
CA PHE A 428 12.26 -14.42 -4.22
C PHE A 428 10.80 -14.81 -3.93
N THR A 429 10.18 -15.59 -4.81
CA THR A 429 8.78 -16.01 -4.70
C THR A 429 8.67 -17.27 -3.86
N ASP A 430 7.96 -17.17 -2.75
CA ASP A 430 7.58 -18.30 -1.91
C ASP A 430 6.46 -19.09 -2.60
N PRO A 431 6.59 -20.41 -2.76
CA PRO A 431 5.56 -21.22 -3.40
C PRO A 431 4.18 -21.12 -2.73
N THR A 432 4.12 -20.83 -1.44
CA THR A 432 2.87 -20.69 -0.70
C THR A 432 2.19 -19.33 -0.90
N ALA A 433 2.90 -18.35 -1.49
CA ALA A 433 2.39 -16.99 -1.68
C ALA A 433 1.48 -16.82 -2.90
N HIS A 434 1.41 -17.79 -3.81
CA HIS A 434 0.64 -17.67 -5.06
C HIS A 434 -0.85 -17.46 -4.85
N ASN A 435 -1.42 -18.12 -3.85
CA ASN A 435 -2.83 -17.96 -3.51
C ASN A 435 -3.04 -18.29 -2.04
N ARG A 436 -3.50 -17.32 -1.27
CA ARG A 436 -3.81 -17.45 0.15
C ARG A 436 -5.28 -17.19 0.44
N SER A 437 -6.17 -17.57 -0.49
CA SER A 437 -7.63 -17.51 -0.29
C SER A 437 -8.12 -18.34 0.91
N ASP A 438 -7.30 -19.27 1.40
CA ASP A 438 -7.49 -20.02 2.64
C ASP A 438 -7.59 -19.11 3.89
N LEU A 439 -7.04 -17.90 3.84
CA LEU A 439 -7.12 -16.92 4.91
C LEU A 439 -8.50 -16.30 5.07
N VAL A 440 -9.31 -16.26 3.99
CA VAL A 440 -10.62 -15.59 4.00
C VAL A 440 -11.61 -16.42 4.82
N PRO A 441 -12.18 -15.87 5.91
CA PRO A 441 -13.15 -16.60 6.72
C PRO A 441 -14.47 -16.80 5.97
N ALA A 442 -15.19 -17.88 6.26
CA ALA A 442 -16.51 -18.15 5.65
C ALA A 442 -17.56 -17.10 6.07
N THR A 443 -17.45 -16.59 7.27
CA THR A 443 -18.32 -15.57 7.86
C THR A 443 -17.51 -14.66 8.78
N VAL A 444 -18.00 -13.46 9.03
CA VAL A 444 -17.43 -12.51 10.00
C VAL A 444 -18.47 -12.10 11.04
N PRO A 445 -18.06 -11.70 12.26
CA PRO A 445 -18.97 -11.42 13.39
C PRO A 445 -20.01 -10.34 13.13
N SER A 446 -19.76 -9.41 12.20
CA SER A 446 -20.75 -8.38 11.86
C SER A 446 -21.97 -8.92 11.11
N GLY A 447 -21.90 -10.15 10.58
CA GLY A 447 -22.92 -10.72 9.69
C GLY A 447 -22.91 -10.14 8.27
N LEU A 448 -21.97 -9.23 7.95
CA LEU A 448 -21.72 -8.77 6.59
C LEU A 448 -21.01 -9.88 5.78
N ALA A 449 -21.00 -9.77 4.47
CA ALA A 449 -20.21 -10.68 3.64
C ALA A 449 -18.70 -10.34 3.80
N PRO A 450 -17.83 -11.33 4.08
CA PRO A 450 -16.38 -11.11 4.06
C PRO A 450 -15.92 -10.60 2.69
N GLN A 451 -14.86 -9.82 2.66
CA GLN A 451 -14.30 -9.28 1.42
C GLN A 451 -12.78 -9.52 1.34
N PRO A 452 -12.27 -10.14 0.26
CA PRO A 452 -13.06 -10.68 -0.86
C PRO A 452 -14.01 -11.81 -0.44
N THR A 453 -14.97 -12.14 -1.29
CA THR A 453 -15.87 -13.28 -1.00
C THR A 453 -15.07 -14.58 -1.01
N PRO A 454 -15.27 -15.47 -0.04
CA PRO A 454 -14.59 -16.76 0.00
C PRO A 454 -14.75 -17.50 -1.32
N GLN A 455 -13.64 -17.90 -1.94
CA GLN A 455 -13.68 -18.76 -3.13
C GLN A 455 -14.17 -20.15 -2.71
N PRO A 456 -15.02 -20.84 -3.52
CA PRO A 456 -15.38 -22.21 -3.26
C PRO A 456 -14.11 -23.06 -3.18
N GLN A 457 -13.88 -23.72 -2.04
CA GLN A 457 -12.76 -24.65 -1.90
C GLN A 457 -12.97 -25.81 -2.88
N GLY A 458 -12.16 -25.86 -3.91
CA GLY A 458 -12.12 -27.00 -4.83
C GLY A 458 -12.39 -26.61 -6.27
N VAL A 459 -11.36 -26.28 -6.98
CA VAL A 459 -10.93 -26.90 -8.24
C VAL A 459 -9.45 -26.45 -8.41
N ALA A 460 -8.50 -27.30 -8.04
CA ALA A 460 -7.17 -27.18 -8.56
C ALA A 460 -7.24 -27.64 -10.02
N ASP A 461 -7.02 -26.74 -10.95
CA ASP A 461 -6.68 -27.07 -12.33
C ASP A 461 -5.17 -27.30 -12.48
#